data_f717a61356ef43416312c22412e62583
#
_entry.id   f717a61356ef43416312c22412e62583
#
_cell.length_a   1.000
_cell.length_b   1.000
_cell.length_c   1.000
_cell.angle_alpha   90.00
_cell.angle_beta   90.00
_cell.angle_gamma   90.00
#
_symmetry.space_group_name_H-M   'P 1'
#
loop_
_entity.id
_entity.type
_entity.pdbx_description
1 polymer ?
#
loop_
_entity_poly.entity_id
_entity_poly.type
_entity_poly.pdbx_seq_one_letter_code
_entity_poly.pdbx_strand_id
1 'polypeptide(L)'
;MLNISPYVRTVIDWEAMDKDWGRQYMYVSQRPYKGKPEAGLAPGATVTLQILTDAHDHGTDKTGRPRDNNALETFTATVVDCPYPLPLAKGDRVQLEGFIPAASFYIDYSPILRFRKIEKVQLQQGGKA
;
A
#
# COMPACT_ATOMS: atom_id res chain seq x y z
N MET A 1 5.00 -12.21 -6.56
CA MET A 1 3.54 -12.04 -6.38
C MET A 1 3.24 -11.77 -4.92
N LEU A 2 2.36 -10.81 -4.67
CA LEU A 2 1.95 -10.51 -3.31
C LEU A 2 1.25 -11.68 -2.64
N ASN A 3 1.58 -11.91 -1.39
CA ASN A 3 0.90 -12.90 -0.59
C ASN A 3 0.08 -12.21 0.49
N ILE A 4 -1.16 -11.87 0.18
CA ILE A 4 -2.05 -11.17 1.10
C ILE A 4 -3.18 -12.03 1.64
N SER A 5 -3.19 -13.32 1.31
CA SER A 5 -4.27 -14.20 1.77
C SER A 5 -4.47 -14.16 3.30
N PRO A 6 -3.43 -13.95 4.13
CA PRO A 6 -3.67 -13.83 5.57
C PRO A 6 -4.54 -12.66 5.97
N TYR A 7 -4.71 -11.66 5.07
CA TYR A 7 -5.45 -10.44 5.37
C TYR A 7 -6.82 -10.38 4.70
N VAL A 8 -7.14 -11.38 3.89
CA VAL A 8 -8.41 -11.38 3.16
C VAL A 8 -9.49 -12.01 4.02
N ARG A 9 -10.55 -11.23 4.22
CA ARG A 9 -11.76 -11.66 4.93
C ARG A 9 -12.93 -11.28 4.02
N THR A 10 -14.07 -10.94 4.59
CA THR A 10 -15.13 -10.28 3.83
C THR A 10 -14.70 -8.87 3.41
N VAL A 11 -13.79 -8.27 4.16
CA VAL A 11 -13.15 -6.99 3.81
C VAL A 11 -11.65 -7.15 3.97
N ILE A 12 -10.88 -6.29 3.31
CA ILE A 12 -9.42 -6.28 3.45
C ILE A 12 -9.06 -5.64 4.79
N ASP A 13 -8.27 -6.34 5.58
CA ASP A 13 -7.78 -5.81 6.85
C ASP A 13 -6.49 -5.03 6.60
N TRP A 14 -6.65 -3.78 6.15
CA TRP A 14 -5.51 -2.93 5.85
C TRP A 14 -4.67 -2.64 7.09
N GLU A 15 -5.31 -2.45 8.24
CA GLU A 15 -4.56 -2.13 9.45
C GLU A 15 -3.57 -3.23 9.81
N ALA A 16 -3.96 -4.49 9.67
CA ALA A 16 -3.07 -5.61 9.90
C ALA A 16 -1.94 -5.65 8.88
N MET A 17 -2.26 -5.41 7.60
CA MET A 17 -1.25 -5.35 6.54
C MET A 17 -0.25 -4.24 6.81
N ASP A 18 -0.74 -3.04 7.08
CA ASP A 18 0.09 -1.86 7.30
C ASP A 18 1.03 -2.06 8.49
N LYS A 19 0.52 -2.62 9.56
CA LYS A 19 1.31 -2.92 10.75
C LYS A 19 2.44 -3.90 10.42
N ASP A 20 2.11 -5.00 9.75
CA ASP A 20 3.10 -6.02 9.41
C ASP A 20 4.12 -5.52 8.41
N TRP A 21 3.73 -4.57 7.57
CA TRP A 21 4.62 -4.01 6.55
C TRP A 21 5.38 -2.77 7.02
N GLY A 22 5.30 -2.45 8.30
CA GLY A 22 6.10 -1.38 8.91
C GLY A 22 5.59 0.03 8.69
N ARG A 23 4.42 0.18 8.11
CA ARG A 23 3.72 1.46 7.91
C ARG A 23 4.43 2.47 7.02
N GLN A 24 5.53 2.06 6.38
CA GLN A 24 6.26 2.93 5.46
C GLN A 24 6.60 2.14 4.21
N TYR A 25 6.51 2.82 3.07
CA TYR A 25 6.73 2.20 1.76
C TYR A 25 7.64 3.06 0.94
N MET A 26 8.30 2.46 -0.06
CA MET A 26 9.10 3.23 -0.99
C MET A 26 8.28 3.58 -2.21
N TYR A 27 8.24 4.86 -2.55
CA TYR A 27 7.54 5.33 -3.74
C TYR A 27 8.31 4.92 -4.99
N VAL A 28 7.60 4.38 -5.99
CA VAL A 28 8.18 3.94 -7.25
C VAL A 28 7.69 4.82 -8.40
N SER A 29 6.37 4.92 -8.58
CA SER A 29 5.81 5.67 -9.70
C SER A 29 4.34 6.00 -9.43
N GLN A 30 3.77 6.81 -10.28
CA GLN A 30 2.36 7.17 -10.18
C GLN A 30 1.76 7.33 -11.57
N ARG A 31 0.45 7.24 -11.63
CA ARG A 31 -0.33 7.56 -12.83
C ARG A 31 -1.64 8.21 -12.39
N PRO A 32 -2.31 8.96 -13.30
CA PRO A 32 -3.54 9.62 -12.91
C PRO A 32 -4.67 8.61 -12.62
N TYR A 33 -5.52 8.96 -11.67
CA TYR A 33 -6.73 8.23 -11.38
C TYR A 33 -7.91 9.13 -11.69
N LYS A 34 -8.81 8.68 -12.57
CA LYS A 34 -9.91 9.50 -13.06
C LYS A 34 -11.05 9.70 -12.06
N GLY A 35 -11.07 8.88 -11.01
CA GLY A 35 -12.18 8.89 -10.07
C GLY A 35 -13.31 8.01 -10.52
N LYS A 36 -14.31 7.86 -9.66
CA LYS A 36 -15.57 7.17 -9.93
C LYS A 36 -16.70 7.97 -9.30
N PRO A 37 -17.26 8.93 -10.02
CA PRO A 37 -18.32 9.78 -9.47
C PRO A 37 -19.49 9.00 -8.92
N GLU A 38 -19.86 7.90 -9.57
CA GLU A 38 -20.99 7.06 -9.13
C GLU A 38 -20.71 6.37 -7.79
N ALA A 39 -19.43 6.25 -7.40
CA ALA A 39 -19.02 5.69 -6.11
C ALA A 39 -18.57 6.77 -5.12
N GLY A 40 -18.72 8.05 -5.49
CA GLY A 40 -18.30 9.15 -4.64
C GLY A 40 -16.77 9.30 -4.54
N LEU A 41 -16.03 8.80 -5.53
CA LEU A 41 -14.57 8.86 -5.50
C LEU A 41 -14.07 9.96 -6.43
N ALA A 42 -13.43 10.96 -5.85
CA ALA A 42 -12.85 12.06 -6.61
C ALA A 42 -11.57 11.64 -7.33
N PRO A 43 -11.18 12.32 -8.41
CA PRO A 43 -9.91 12.02 -9.08
C PRO A 43 -8.70 12.20 -8.17
N GLY A 44 -7.62 11.51 -8.50
CA GLY A 44 -6.39 11.57 -7.73
C GLY A 44 -5.27 10.88 -8.47
N ALA A 45 -4.51 10.05 -7.75
CA ALA A 45 -3.36 9.36 -8.31
C ALA A 45 -3.33 7.91 -7.86
N THR A 46 -2.93 7.02 -8.76
CA THR A 46 -2.61 5.64 -8.40
C THR A 46 -1.10 5.51 -8.31
N VAL A 47 -0.61 5.13 -7.16
CA VAL A 47 0.83 5.04 -6.91
C VAL A 47 1.26 3.58 -6.82
N THR A 48 2.46 3.32 -7.30
CA THR A 48 3.11 2.02 -7.11
C THR A 48 4.12 2.16 -5.98
N LEU A 49 4.00 1.30 -4.99
CA LEU A 49 4.83 1.35 -3.79
C LEU A 49 5.52 0.01 -3.58
N GLN A 50 6.71 0.05 -3.00
CA GLN A 50 7.45 -1.16 -2.65
C GLN A 50 7.35 -1.40 -1.14
N ILE A 51 7.04 -2.63 -0.77
CA ILE A 51 7.01 -3.06 0.62
C ILE A 51 8.44 -3.25 1.09
N LEU A 52 8.84 -2.59 2.18
CA LEU A 52 10.21 -2.65 2.67
C LEU A 52 10.42 -3.76 3.69
N THR A 53 9.41 -4.05 4.49
CA THR A 53 9.47 -5.10 5.50
C THR A 53 8.14 -5.84 5.56
N ASP A 54 8.16 -7.09 6.03
CA ASP A 54 6.95 -7.86 6.29
C ASP A 54 7.20 -8.74 7.50
N ALA A 55 6.57 -8.40 8.61
CA ALA A 55 6.74 -9.12 9.87
C ALA A 55 5.74 -10.27 10.05
N HIS A 56 4.84 -10.47 9.09
CA HIS A 56 3.84 -11.53 9.21
C HIS A 56 4.48 -12.90 9.04
N ASP A 57 4.07 -13.85 9.88
CA ASP A 57 4.49 -15.25 9.74
C ASP A 57 3.58 -15.93 8.71
N HIS A 58 4.14 -16.17 7.53
CA HIS A 58 3.41 -16.84 6.44
C HIS A 58 3.49 -18.37 6.52
N GLY A 59 4.06 -18.88 7.60
CA GLY A 59 4.16 -20.33 7.81
C GLY A 59 5.32 -20.95 7.04
N THR A 60 5.31 -22.27 6.98
CA THR A 60 6.33 -23.03 6.26
C THR A 60 5.69 -23.85 5.16
N ASP A 61 6.48 -24.16 4.15
CA ASP A 61 6.03 -25.03 3.06
C ASP A 61 6.17 -26.51 3.45
N LYS A 62 5.87 -27.41 2.51
CA LYS A 62 5.90 -28.84 2.76
C LYS A 62 7.30 -29.36 3.10
N THR A 63 8.34 -28.63 2.73
CA THR A 63 9.72 -29.03 3.01
C THR A 63 10.26 -28.45 4.30
N GLY A 64 9.44 -27.67 5.03
CA GLY A 64 9.83 -27.04 6.28
C GLY A 64 10.53 -25.71 6.12
N ARG A 65 10.60 -25.19 4.92
CA ARG A 65 11.20 -23.87 4.69
C ARG A 65 10.17 -22.76 4.94
N PRO A 66 10.60 -21.63 5.51
CA PRO A 66 9.68 -20.50 5.62
C PRO A 66 9.17 -20.07 4.26
N ARG A 67 7.87 -19.77 4.18
CA ARG A 67 7.31 -19.22 2.94
C ARG A 67 7.81 -17.81 2.74
N ASP A 68 7.94 -17.41 1.46
CA ASP A 68 8.34 -16.05 1.14
C ASP A 68 7.32 -15.06 1.69
N ASN A 69 7.81 -13.95 2.19
CA ASN A 69 6.96 -12.87 2.66
C ASN A 69 6.84 -11.81 1.55
N ASN A 70 6.19 -10.69 1.87
CA ASN A 70 5.94 -9.64 0.88
C ASN A 70 7.04 -8.58 0.82
N ALA A 71 8.12 -8.74 1.55
CA ALA A 71 9.21 -7.75 1.53
C ALA A 71 9.75 -7.60 0.11
N LEU A 72 9.92 -6.36 -0.32
CA LEU A 72 10.41 -5.95 -1.64
C LEU A 72 9.43 -6.19 -2.79
N GLU A 73 8.27 -6.76 -2.52
CA GLU A 73 7.19 -6.82 -3.51
C GLU A 73 6.57 -5.45 -3.68
N THR A 74 5.94 -5.21 -4.83
CA THR A 74 5.25 -3.96 -5.08
C THR A 74 3.74 -4.15 -5.02
N PHE A 75 3.04 -3.07 -4.72
CA PHE A 75 1.58 -3.03 -4.79
C PHE A 75 1.17 -1.64 -5.25
N THR A 76 -0.09 -1.53 -5.66
CA THR A 76 -0.63 -0.23 -6.04
C THR A 76 -1.63 0.24 -5.00
N ALA A 77 -1.64 1.55 -4.78
CA ALA A 77 -2.61 2.21 -3.91
C ALA A 77 -3.16 3.42 -4.65
N THR A 78 -4.47 3.61 -4.58
CA THR A 78 -5.10 4.77 -5.21
C THR A 78 -5.40 5.79 -4.13
N VAL A 79 -4.90 7.00 -4.32
CA VAL A 79 -5.18 8.13 -3.43
C VAL A 79 -6.20 9.01 -4.12
N VAL A 80 -7.37 9.14 -3.50
CA VAL A 80 -8.48 9.92 -4.07
C VAL A 80 -8.41 11.37 -3.57
N ASP A 81 -9.05 12.27 -4.31
CA ASP A 81 -9.19 13.67 -3.92
C ASP A 81 -7.84 14.33 -3.66
N CYS A 82 -6.91 14.15 -4.57
CA CYS A 82 -5.60 14.77 -4.49
C CYS A 82 -5.17 15.26 -5.86
N PRO A 83 -4.23 16.23 -5.91
CA PRO A 83 -3.72 16.67 -7.19
C PRO A 83 -2.85 15.59 -7.84
N TYR A 84 -2.77 15.63 -9.15
CA TYR A 84 -1.86 14.79 -9.91
C TYR A 84 -1.03 15.70 -10.81
N PRO A 85 0.30 15.54 -10.88
CA PRO A 85 1.08 14.54 -10.15
C PRO A 85 1.33 14.95 -8.70
N LEU A 86 1.49 13.93 -7.86
CA LEU A 86 1.90 14.16 -6.48
C LEU A 86 3.37 14.54 -6.42
N PRO A 87 3.77 15.37 -5.44
CA PRO A 87 5.17 15.83 -5.35
C PRO A 87 6.07 14.77 -4.72
N LEU A 88 6.18 13.62 -5.37
CA LEU A 88 6.96 12.49 -4.91
C LEU A 88 7.98 12.09 -5.94
N ALA A 89 9.15 11.67 -5.50
CA ALA A 89 10.23 11.18 -6.36
C ALA A 89 10.54 9.73 -6.02
N LYS A 90 10.92 8.96 -7.03
CA LYS A 90 11.28 7.57 -6.84
C LYS A 90 12.31 7.43 -5.72
N GLY A 91 12.04 6.53 -4.78
CA GLY A 91 12.89 6.33 -3.62
C GLY A 91 12.41 7.04 -2.37
N ASP A 92 11.44 7.94 -2.48
CA ASP A 92 10.88 8.59 -1.30
C ASP A 92 10.16 7.57 -0.42
N ARG A 93 10.26 7.73 0.89
CA ARG A 93 9.47 6.98 1.84
C ARG A 93 8.14 7.65 2.05
N VAL A 94 7.06 6.88 2.05
CA VAL A 94 5.70 7.43 2.18
C VAL A 94 4.89 6.60 3.16
N GLN A 95 3.85 7.22 3.71
CA GLN A 95 2.82 6.58 4.52
C GLN A 95 1.47 6.80 3.87
N LEU A 96 0.59 5.83 4.04
CA LEU A 96 -0.79 5.91 3.54
C LEU A 96 -1.74 6.13 4.70
N GLU A 97 -2.73 7.00 4.52
CA GLU A 97 -3.71 7.33 5.56
C GLU A 97 -5.10 7.37 4.97
N GLY A 98 -6.08 7.16 5.83
CA GLY A 98 -7.47 7.26 5.41
C GLY A 98 -7.92 6.12 4.51
N PHE A 99 -7.60 4.88 4.88
CA PHE A 99 -8.06 3.72 4.15
C PHE A 99 -9.58 3.76 3.99
N ILE A 100 -10.07 3.45 2.78
CA ILE A 100 -11.49 3.48 2.45
C ILE A 100 -11.98 2.06 2.28
N PRO A 101 -12.49 1.41 3.34
CA PRO A 101 -12.88 0.00 3.25
C PRO A 101 -14.02 -0.25 2.27
N ALA A 102 -14.96 0.68 2.17
CA ALA A 102 -16.09 0.53 1.25
C ALA A 102 -15.69 0.59 -0.21
N ALA A 103 -14.51 1.13 -0.52
CA ALA A 103 -14.02 1.26 -1.90
C ALA A 103 -12.77 0.43 -2.14
N SER A 104 -12.46 -0.50 -1.25
CA SER A 104 -11.27 -1.36 -1.36
C SER A 104 -11.70 -2.81 -1.37
N PHE A 105 -11.15 -3.60 -2.28
CA PHE A 105 -11.59 -4.97 -2.46
C PHE A 105 -10.49 -5.80 -3.11
N TYR A 106 -10.72 -7.10 -3.21
CA TYR A 106 -9.75 -8.08 -3.68
C TYR A 106 -10.31 -8.74 -4.94
N ILE A 107 -9.60 -8.63 -6.06
CA ILE A 107 -10.00 -9.24 -7.33
C ILE A 107 -8.80 -10.02 -7.90
N ASP A 108 -9.03 -11.29 -8.23
CA ASP A 108 -8.04 -12.13 -8.92
C ASP A 108 -6.68 -12.08 -8.27
N TYR A 109 -6.65 -12.26 -6.94
CA TYR A 109 -5.43 -12.24 -6.14
C TYR A 109 -4.74 -10.89 -6.10
N SER A 110 -5.42 -9.83 -6.51
CA SER A 110 -4.87 -8.47 -6.46
C SER A 110 -5.73 -7.58 -5.59
N PRO A 111 -5.13 -6.86 -4.65
CA PRO A 111 -5.90 -5.91 -3.84
C PRO A 111 -6.12 -4.61 -4.61
N ILE A 112 -7.32 -4.08 -4.50
CA ILE A 112 -7.65 -2.74 -4.94
C ILE A 112 -7.76 -1.91 -3.67
N LEU A 113 -6.80 -1.05 -3.41
CA LEU A 113 -6.70 -0.32 -2.15
C LEU A 113 -6.86 1.17 -2.42
N ARG A 114 -7.77 1.80 -1.70
CA ARG A 114 -8.03 3.24 -1.86
C ARG A 114 -7.87 3.96 -0.54
N PHE A 115 -7.26 5.14 -0.62
CA PHE A 115 -6.89 5.93 0.54
C PHE A 115 -7.23 7.40 0.31
N ARG A 116 -7.38 8.16 1.38
CA ARG A 116 -7.64 9.59 1.29
C ARG A 116 -6.39 10.43 1.24
N LYS A 117 -5.25 9.88 1.69
CA LYS A 117 -4.03 10.67 1.83
C LYS A 117 -2.77 9.82 1.70
N ILE A 118 -1.74 10.42 1.12
CA ILE A 118 -0.39 9.86 1.12
C ILE A 118 0.55 10.97 1.58
N GLU A 119 1.48 10.64 2.46
CA GLU A 119 2.43 11.62 2.99
C GLU A 119 3.85 11.12 2.84
N LYS A 120 4.74 12.02 2.45
CA LYS A 120 6.17 11.73 2.44
C LYS A 120 6.67 11.70 3.89
N VAL A 121 7.39 10.65 4.23
CA VAL A 121 7.96 10.52 5.57
C VAL A 121 9.22 11.36 5.65
N GLN A 122 9.29 12.22 6.66
CA GLN A 122 10.50 12.99 6.92
C GLN A 122 11.45 12.12 7.72
N LEU A 123 12.56 11.74 7.10
CA LEU A 123 13.55 10.95 7.81
C LEU A 123 14.27 11.84 8.82
N GLN A 124 14.35 11.37 10.04
CA GLN A 124 15.11 12.05 11.07
C GLN A 124 16.58 12.02 10.68
N GLN A 125 17.18 13.17 10.69
CA GLN A 125 18.58 13.28 10.36
C GLN A 125 19.40 13.09 11.62
N GLY A 126 19.27 11.98 12.20
CA GLY A 126 20.01 11.86 13.41
C GLY A 126 19.92 13.19 14.10
N GLY A 127 18.98 13.62 14.08
CA GLY A 127 18.92 14.90 14.41
C GLY A 127 19.28 15.73 13.27
N LYS A 128 19.30 15.49 12.86
CA LYS A 128 19.54 16.13 12.25
C LYS A 128 19.26 16.63 11.96
N ALA A 129 19.24 16.61 12.20
CA ALA A 129 19.30 17.01 12.18
C ALA A 129 19.21 17.46 12.06
#